data_b12cdae656278c8b47a4fbb50699071b
#
_entry.id   b12cdae656278c8b47a4fbb50699071b
#
_cell.length_a   1.000
_cell.length_b   1.000
_cell.length_c   1.000
_cell.angle_alpha   90.00
_cell.angle_beta   90.00
_cell.angle_gamma   90.00
#
_symmetry.space_group_name_H-M   'P 1'
#
loop_
_entity.id
_entity.type
_entity.pdbx_description
1 polymer ?
#
loop_
_entity_poly.entity_id
_entity_poly.type
_entity_poly.pdbx_seq_one_letter_code
_entity_poly.pdbx_strand_id
1 'polypeptide(L)'
;EQVESKSNEITAIPLLLESLNIKNNTITIDAAGCQKNIVAQIIEQKGNYVLGLKRNHSKLYKAVEEFILQEGESDSNRLYDAFDNSHGRSVRRRYFGYDVSKLDQISEWSAAKTVVAVETISSKNNDTKRTSSAEWRYFLSNHKCTDKRLPAYIRNHWGIENKLHWVLDVHMK
;
A
#
# COMPACT_ATOMS: atom_id res chain seq x y z
N GLU A 1 18.72 -19.45 19.44
CA GLU A 1 17.56 -19.86 18.59
C GLU A 1 16.91 -18.60 18.02
N GLN A 2 17.27 -18.28 16.77
CA GLN A 2 16.59 -17.26 15.99
C GLN A 2 15.28 -17.86 15.49
N VAL A 3 14.20 -17.61 16.22
CA VAL A 3 12.85 -17.98 15.80
C VAL A 3 12.34 -16.98 14.78
N GLU A 4 12.16 -17.46 13.56
CA GLU A 4 11.22 -17.13 12.50
C GLU A 4 10.21 -15.99 12.81
N SER A 5 10.68 -14.73 12.80
CA SER A 5 9.80 -13.57 13.07
C SER A 5 8.73 -13.36 11.97
N LYS A 6 8.99 -13.77 10.74
CA LYS A 6 8.06 -13.59 9.60
C LYS A 6 6.88 -14.56 9.59
N SER A 7 7.00 -15.76 10.14
CA SER A 7 5.87 -16.70 10.22
C SER A 7 4.86 -16.28 11.29
N ASN A 8 5.31 -15.62 12.35
CA ASN A 8 4.46 -15.20 13.46
C ASN A 8 3.49 -14.05 13.08
N GLU A 9 3.90 -13.10 12.22
CA GLU A 9 3.02 -12.00 11.82
C GLU A 9 1.83 -12.46 10.99
N ILE A 10 2.05 -13.31 9.98
CA ILE A 10 0.99 -13.82 9.09
C ILE A 10 -0.04 -14.63 9.89
N THR A 11 0.38 -15.37 10.90
CA THR A 11 -0.52 -16.15 11.78
C THR A 11 -1.19 -15.31 12.85
N ALA A 12 -0.58 -14.23 13.30
CA ALA A 12 -1.13 -13.35 14.33
C ALA A 12 -2.21 -12.39 13.78
N ILE A 13 -2.11 -11.95 12.51
CA ILE A 13 -3.07 -11.01 11.91
C ILE A 13 -4.51 -11.53 11.95
N PRO A 14 -4.82 -12.79 11.54
CA PRO A 14 -6.18 -13.32 11.62
C PRO A 14 -6.76 -13.30 13.02
N LEU A 15 -5.98 -13.71 14.03
CA LEU A 15 -6.41 -13.72 15.43
C LEU A 15 -6.69 -12.31 15.96
N LEU A 16 -5.86 -11.35 15.57
CA LEU A 16 -6.07 -9.94 15.92
C LEU A 16 -7.37 -9.40 15.30
N LEU A 17 -7.61 -9.70 14.03
CA LEU A 17 -8.83 -9.28 13.33
C LEU A 17 -10.10 -9.86 13.95
N GLU A 18 -10.05 -11.09 14.47
CA GLU A 18 -11.17 -11.71 15.20
C GLU A 18 -11.51 -10.96 16.49
N SER A 19 -10.51 -10.40 17.17
CA SER A 19 -10.70 -9.66 18.43
C SER A 19 -11.20 -8.22 18.23
N LEU A 20 -11.17 -7.69 17.01
CA LEU A 20 -11.48 -6.30 16.70
C LEU A 20 -12.83 -6.16 15.99
N ASN A 21 -13.58 -5.10 16.33
CA ASN A 21 -14.74 -4.69 15.51
C ASN A 21 -14.27 -3.82 14.35
N ILE A 22 -14.04 -4.44 13.19
CA ILE A 22 -13.52 -3.77 12.00
C ILE A 22 -14.62 -3.34 11.00
N LYS A 23 -15.89 -3.52 11.35
CA LYS A 23 -17.02 -3.15 10.49
C LYS A 23 -16.93 -1.67 10.06
N ASN A 24 -17.01 -1.43 8.76
CA ASN A 24 -16.89 -0.12 8.12
C ASN A 24 -15.54 0.59 8.31
N ASN A 25 -14.56 -0.04 8.95
CA ASN A 25 -13.20 0.48 9.09
C ASN A 25 -12.33 0.03 7.92
N THR A 26 -11.24 0.75 7.67
CA THR A 26 -10.24 0.38 6.67
C THR A 26 -8.99 -0.13 7.36
N ILE A 27 -8.63 -1.36 7.08
CA ILE A 27 -7.44 -2.03 7.58
C ILE A 27 -6.30 -1.82 6.60
N THR A 28 -5.17 -1.35 7.09
CA THR A 28 -3.96 -1.21 6.29
C THR A 28 -2.91 -2.21 6.76
N ILE A 29 -2.36 -2.98 5.83
CA ILE A 29 -1.36 -4.01 6.10
C ILE A 29 -0.26 -3.90 5.06
N ASP A 30 0.97 -4.18 5.46
CA ASP A 30 2.12 -4.21 4.55
C ASP A 30 2.05 -5.41 3.58
N ALA A 31 3.07 -5.52 2.74
CA ALA A 31 3.08 -6.59 1.74
C ALA A 31 3.30 -8.00 2.31
N ALA A 32 3.83 -8.14 3.52
CA ALA A 32 3.99 -9.45 4.16
C ALA A 32 2.62 -10.03 4.53
N GLY A 33 1.72 -9.18 5.06
CA GLY A 33 0.34 -9.55 5.38
C GLY A 33 -0.64 -9.45 4.22
N CYS A 34 -0.19 -9.18 2.99
CA CYS A 34 -1.04 -9.20 1.79
C CYS A 34 -1.34 -10.66 1.39
N GLN A 35 -2.33 -11.26 2.05
CA GLN A 35 -2.72 -12.66 1.88
C GLN A 35 -4.23 -12.78 1.58
N LYS A 36 -4.61 -13.71 0.71
CA LYS A 36 -6.00 -13.89 0.27
C LYS A 36 -6.94 -14.25 1.42
N ASN A 37 -6.50 -15.09 2.36
CA ASN A 37 -7.28 -15.47 3.54
C ASN A 37 -7.54 -14.28 4.48
N ILE A 38 -6.55 -13.40 4.67
CA ILE A 38 -6.69 -12.17 5.47
C ILE A 38 -7.69 -11.23 4.81
N VAL A 39 -7.61 -11.05 3.49
CA VAL A 39 -8.57 -10.25 2.72
C VAL A 39 -9.98 -10.80 2.85
N ALA A 40 -10.16 -12.12 2.71
CA ALA A 40 -11.46 -12.76 2.85
C ALA A 40 -12.08 -12.51 4.24
N GLN A 41 -11.30 -12.66 5.30
CA GLN A 41 -11.72 -12.40 6.67
C GLN A 41 -12.13 -10.94 6.90
N ILE A 42 -11.36 -9.97 6.38
CA ILE A 42 -11.71 -8.54 6.48
C ILE A 42 -13.07 -8.27 5.82
N ILE A 43 -13.31 -8.84 4.63
CA ILE A 43 -14.57 -8.65 3.89
C ILE A 43 -15.75 -9.34 4.61
N GLU A 44 -15.55 -10.54 5.14
CA GLU A 44 -16.56 -11.26 5.93
C GLU A 44 -17.01 -10.45 7.16
N GLN A 45 -16.07 -9.78 7.82
CA GLN A 45 -16.34 -8.87 8.95
C GLN A 45 -16.84 -7.48 8.51
N LYS A 46 -17.18 -7.28 7.23
CA LYS A 46 -17.66 -6.00 6.66
C LYS A 46 -16.67 -4.85 6.81
N GLY A 47 -15.39 -5.15 6.85
CA GLY A 47 -14.29 -4.19 6.80
C GLY A 47 -13.89 -3.83 5.37
N ASN A 48 -13.02 -2.84 5.27
CA ASN A 48 -12.35 -2.45 4.03
C ASN A 48 -10.84 -2.63 4.19
N TYR A 49 -10.11 -2.65 3.09
CA TYR A 49 -8.67 -2.83 3.15
C TYR A 49 -7.88 -1.97 2.15
N VAL A 50 -6.64 -1.68 2.52
CA VAL A 50 -5.56 -1.18 1.65
C VAL A 50 -4.30 -1.96 1.99
N LEU A 51 -3.85 -2.82 1.08
CA LEU A 51 -2.74 -3.74 1.31
C LEU A 51 -1.60 -3.47 0.35
N GLY A 52 -0.38 -3.46 0.87
CA GLY A 52 0.82 -3.36 0.04
C GLY A 52 0.95 -4.56 -0.89
N LEU A 53 1.12 -4.33 -2.21
CA LEU A 53 1.36 -5.36 -3.20
C LEU A 53 2.83 -5.36 -3.59
N LYS A 54 3.51 -6.48 -3.43
CA LYS A 54 4.91 -6.67 -3.84
C LYS A 54 5.06 -7.94 -4.69
N ARG A 55 6.29 -8.24 -5.09
CA ARG A 55 6.64 -9.39 -5.95
C ARG A 55 6.44 -10.77 -5.31
N ASN A 56 6.06 -10.85 -4.01
CA ASN A 56 5.59 -12.09 -3.40
C ASN A 56 4.35 -12.66 -4.10
N HIS A 57 3.53 -11.80 -4.73
CA HIS A 57 2.43 -12.15 -5.63
C HIS A 57 2.79 -11.83 -7.09
N SER A 58 3.81 -12.50 -7.61
CA SER A 58 4.48 -12.15 -8.88
C SER A 58 3.56 -12.09 -10.09
N LYS A 59 2.56 -12.98 -10.20
CA LYS A 59 1.59 -12.98 -11.30
C LYS A 59 0.68 -11.75 -11.26
N LEU A 60 0.11 -11.45 -10.09
CA LEU A 60 -0.73 -10.27 -9.90
C LEU A 60 0.08 -8.98 -10.08
N TYR A 61 1.28 -8.94 -9.49
CA TYR A 61 2.16 -7.77 -9.57
C TYR A 61 2.47 -7.41 -11.02
N LYS A 62 2.88 -8.39 -11.85
CA LYS A 62 3.15 -8.18 -13.29
C LYS A 62 1.91 -7.73 -14.06
N ALA A 63 0.75 -8.38 -13.84
CA ALA A 63 -0.48 -7.99 -14.50
C ALA A 63 -0.88 -6.54 -14.16
N VAL A 64 -0.68 -6.12 -12.91
CA VAL A 64 -0.91 -4.73 -12.47
C VAL A 64 0.07 -3.77 -13.13
N GLU A 65 1.37 -4.10 -13.19
CA GLU A 65 2.37 -3.25 -13.87
C GLU A 65 2.01 -3.06 -15.36
N GLU A 66 1.72 -4.15 -16.07
CA GLU A 66 1.36 -4.11 -17.49
C GLU A 66 0.07 -3.30 -17.73
N PHE A 67 -0.94 -3.49 -16.88
CA PHE A 67 -2.19 -2.76 -16.96
C PHE A 67 -1.99 -1.25 -16.75
N ILE A 68 -1.22 -0.85 -15.73
CA ILE A 68 -0.94 0.56 -15.44
C ILE A 68 -0.13 1.21 -16.56
N LEU A 69 0.82 0.49 -17.16
CA LEU A 69 1.58 0.96 -18.31
C LEU A 69 0.68 1.21 -19.54
N GLN A 70 -0.35 0.39 -19.74
CA GLN A 70 -1.32 0.57 -20.83
C GLN A 70 -2.28 1.73 -20.58
N GLU A 71 -2.83 1.85 -19.37
CA GLU A 71 -3.77 2.91 -18.99
C GLU A 71 -3.09 4.29 -18.90
N GLY A 72 -1.81 4.31 -18.52
CA GLY A 72 -1.03 5.52 -18.36
C GLY A 72 -1.46 6.40 -17.19
N GLU A 73 -0.76 7.53 -17.05
CA GLU A 73 -1.06 8.55 -16.06
C GLU A 73 -1.98 9.61 -16.66
N SER A 74 -3.05 9.96 -15.98
CA SER A 74 -3.98 11.00 -16.38
C SER A 74 -4.53 11.76 -15.18
N ASP A 75 -5.09 12.93 -15.40
CA ASP A 75 -5.76 13.70 -14.35
C ASP A 75 -7.02 12.99 -13.84
N SER A 76 -7.66 12.16 -14.68
CA SER A 76 -8.85 11.40 -14.30
C SER A 76 -8.57 10.30 -13.27
N ASN A 77 -7.39 9.70 -13.27
CA ASN A 77 -6.99 8.68 -12.31
C ASN A 77 -6.10 9.22 -11.18
N ARG A 78 -5.72 10.52 -11.23
CA ARG A 78 -4.92 11.15 -10.17
C ARG A 78 -5.75 11.39 -8.92
N LEU A 79 -5.34 10.76 -7.82
CA LEU A 79 -5.97 10.93 -6.50
C LEU A 79 -5.35 12.08 -5.71
N TYR A 80 -4.02 12.20 -5.73
CA TYR A 80 -3.28 13.18 -4.95
C TYR A 80 -1.87 13.39 -5.51
N ASP A 81 -1.34 14.60 -5.30
CA ASP A 81 0.03 14.99 -5.67
C ASP A 81 0.60 15.83 -4.52
N ALA A 82 1.70 15.39 -3.93
CA ALA A 82 2.34 16.05 -2.82
C ALA A 82 3.82 16.28 -3.10
N PHE A 83 4.27 17.45 -2.72
CA PHE A 83 5.67 17.83 -2.80
C PHE A 83 6.19 18.18 -1.40
N ASP A 84 7.30 17.57 -1.00
CA ASP A 84 7.96 17.80 0.28
C ASP A 84 9.43 18.18 0.06
N ASN A 85 9.84 19.28 0.69
CA ASN A 85 11.21 19.77 0.68
C ASN A 85 11.73 19.77 2.11
N SER A 86 12.24 18.66 2.58
CA SER A 86 12.78 18.56 3.93
C SER A 86 14.18 17.92 3.96
N HIS A 87 15.01 18.34 4.90
CA HIS A 87 16.31 17.75 5.18
C HIS A 87 17.24 17.62 3.96
N GLY A 88 17.26 18.63 3.06
CA GLY A 88 18.12 18.63 1.88
C GLY A 88 17.72 17.65 0.78
N ARG A 89 16.48 17.15 0.81
CA ARG A 89 15.89 16.30 -0.23
C ARG A 89 14.56 16.88 -0.69
N SER A 90 14.31 16.82 -1.99
CA SER A 90 13.02 17.10 -2.60
C SER A 90 12.35 15.78 -2.92
N VAL A 91 11.16 15.56 -2.42
CA VAL A 91 10.38 14.34 -2.65
C VAL A 91 8.99 14.70 -3.17
N ARG A 92 8.66 14.25 -4.36
CA ARG A 92 7.30 14.32 -4.90
C ARG A 92 6.66 12.95 -4.84
N ARG A 93 5.41 12.89 -4.37
CA ARG A 93 4.61 11.66 -4.36
C ARG A 93 3.32 11.90 -5.09
N ARG A 94 3.08 11.11 -6.15
CA ARG A 94 1.85 11.10 -6.93
C ARG A 94 1.10 9.80 -6.69
N TYR A 95 -0.20 9.90 -6.50
CA TYR A 95 -1.09 8.77 -6.21
C TYR A 95 -2.12 8.65 -7.32
N PHE A 96 -2.22 7.47 -7.92
CA PHE A 96 -3.14 7.18 -9.01
C PHE A 96 -4.02 5.99 -8.63
N GLY A 97 -5.33 6.10 -8.85
CA GLY A 97 -6.28 5.02 -8.61
C GLY A 97 -6.73 4.39 -9.93
N TYR A 98 -6.58 3.07 -10.05
CA TYR A 98 -6.96 2.30 -11.23
C TYR A 98 -8.02 1.27 -10.87
N ASP A 99 -9.09 1.19 -11.69
CA ASP A 99 -10.07 0.12 -11.58
C ASP A 99 -9.51 -1.14 -12.25
N VAL A 100 -9.21 -2.12 -11.43
CA VAL A 100 -8.63 -3.40 -11.87
C VAL A 100 -9.60 -4.57 -11.77
N SER A 101 -10.90 -4.30 -11.59
CA SER A 101 -11.94 -5.32 -11.42
C SER A 101 -12.07 -6.28 -12.61
N LYS A 102 -11.57 -5.88 -13.78
CA LYS A 102 -11.58 -6.69 -15.01
C LYS A 102 -10.32 -7.55 -15.20
N LEU A 103 -9.30 -7.43 -14.34
CA LEU A 103 -8.12 -8.28 -14.42
C LEU A 103 -8.43 -9.68 -13.86
N ASP A 104 -8.15 -10.72 -14.64
CA ASP A 104 -8.39 -12.11 -14.22
C ASP A 104 -7.69 -12.45 -12.91
N GLN A 105 -6.47 -11.91 -12.69
CA GLN A 105 -5.67 -12.14 -11.50
C GLN A 105 -6.29 -11.56 -10.23
N ILE A 106 -7.25 -10.63 -10.36
CA ILE A 106 -7.98 -10.02 -9.23
C ILE A 106 -9.09 -10.93 -8.72
N SER A 107 -9.63 -11.83 -9.54
CA SER A 107 -10.79 -12.66 -9.21
C SER A 107 -10.62 -13.49 -7.92
N GLU A 108 -9.38 -13.85 -7.59
CA GLU A 108 -9.05 -14.59 -6.36
C GLU A 108 -8.95 -13.71 -5.09
N TRP A 109 -9.11 -12.40 -5.23
CA TRP A 109 -9.00 -11.43 -4.13
C TRP A 109 -10.37 -10.87 -3.77
N SER A 110 -10.90 -11.26 -2.62
CA SER A 110 -12.25 -10.92 -2.19
C SER A 110 -12.52 -9.41 -2.28
N ALA A 111 -13.53 -9.05 -3.08
CA ALA A 111 -13.98 -7.67 -3.31
C ALA A 111 -12.90 -6.69 -3.82
N ALA A 112 -11.72 -7.16 -4.22
CA ALA A 112 -10.68 -6.31 -4.82
C ALA A 112 -11.18 -5.71 -6.13
N LYS A 113 -10.98 -4.41 -6.32
CA LYS A 113 -11.37 -3.68 -7.53
C LYS A 113 -10.48 -2.49 -7.84
N THR A 114 -9.59 -2.12 -6.93
CA THR A 114 -8.73 -0.94 -7.09
C THR A 114 -7.29 -1.30 -6.80
N VAL A 115 -6.39 -0.82 -7.64
CA VAL A 115 -4.99 -0.65 -7.30
C VAL A 115 -4.68 0.84 -7.21
N VAL A 116 -4.01 1.23 -6.13
CA VAL A 116 -3.39 2.54 -6.01
C VAL A 116 -1.92 2.40 -6.37
N ALA A 117 -1.49 3.10 -7.41
CA ALA A 117 -0.09 3.25 -7.76
C ALA A 117 0.47 4.53 -7.13
N VAL A 118 1.56 4.41 -6.41
CA VAL A 118 2.26 5.53 -5.78
C VAL A 118 3.61 5.68 -6.43
N GLU A 119 3.80 6.77 -7.14
CA GLU A 119 5.09 7.18 -7.66
C GLU A 119 5.79 8.08 -6.64
N THR A 120 7.03 7.75 -6.33
CA THR A 120 7.90 8.59 -5.50
C THR A 120 9.11 9.01 -6.31
N ILE A 121 9.22 10.31 -6.57
CA ILE A 121 10.38 10.92 -7.23
C ILE A 121 11.19 11.61 -6.16
N SER A 122 12.46 11.21 -5.98
CA SER A 122 13.35 11.82 -5.02
C SER A 122 14.59 12.40 -5.70
N SER A 123 15.00 13.60 -5.30
CA SER A 123 16.24 14.24 -5.74
C SER A 123 16.99 14.79 -4.53
N LYS A 124 18.33 14.69 -4.53
CA LYS A 124 19.19 15.34 -3.54
C LYS A 124 19.47 16.77 -4.00
N ASN A 125 19.30 17.76 -3.10
CA ASN A 125 19.48 19.17 -3.45
C ASN A 125 20.93 19.55 -3.80
N ASN A 126 21.92 18.73 -3.44
CA ASN A 126 23.35 19.00 -3.68
C ASN A 126 23.95 18.19 -4.84
N ASP A 127 23.15 17.50 -5.65
CA ASP A 127 23.67 16.73 -6.78
C ASP A 127 23.68 17.60 -8.03
N THR A 128 24.89 18.03 -8.47
CA THR A 128 25.08 18.76 -9.73
C THR A 128 24.70 17.94 -10.96
N LYS A 129 24.61 16.60 -10.81
CA LYS A 129 23.97 15.67 -11.75
C LYS A 129 22.59 15.31 -11.17
N ARG A 130 21.54 16.04 -11.54
CA ARG A 130 20.13 15.76 -11.17
C ARG A 130 19.74 14.31 -11.49
N THR A 131 20.18 13.35 -10.70
CA THR A 131 19.72 11.97 -10.75
C THR A 131 18.44 11.88 -9.92
N SER A 132 17.30 12.01 -10.59
CA SER A 132 16.00 11.68 -9.99
C SER A 132 15.76 10.18 -10.14
N SER A 133 15.51 9.48 -9.05
CA SER A 133 15.00 8.10 -9.09
C SER A 133 13.50 8.10 -8.89
N ALA A 134 12.77 7.46 -9.79
CA ALA A 134 11.36 7.19 -9.62
C ALA A 134 11.18 5.77 -9.07
N GLU A 135 10.45 5.65 -7.96
CA GLU A 135 10.08 4.38 -7.35
C GLU A 135 8.55 4.23 -7.41
N TRP A 136 8.07 3.09 -7.88
CA TRP A 136 6.65 2.74 -7.90
C TRP A 136 6.32 1.72 -6.83
N ARG A 137 5.20 1.97 -6.12
CA ARG A 137 4.62 1.04 -5.15
C ARG A 137 3.14 0.87 -5.44
N TYR A 138 2.64 -0.35 -5.29
CA TYR A 138 1.26 -0.69 -5.57
C TYR A 138 0.53 -1.14 -4.31
N PHE A 139 -0.74 -0.76 -4.20
CA PHE A 139 -1.61 -1.12 -3.08
C PHE A 139 -2.94 -1.62 -3.61
N LEU A 140 -3.34 -2.81 -3.14
CA LEU A 140 -4.61 -3.43 -3.48
C LEU A 140 -5.71 -2.96 -2.52
N SER A 141 -6.93 -2.71 -3.02
CA SER A 141 -8.03 -2.22 -2.21
C SER A 141 -9.41 -2.63 -2.75
N ASN A 142 -10.39 -2.71 -1.84
CA ASN A 142 -11.81 -2.83 -2.18
C ASN A 142 -12.55 -1.49 -2.23
N HIS A 143 -11.89 -0.37 -1.94
CA HIS A 143 -12.45 0.97 -2.16
C HIS A 143 -12.60 1.27 -3.66
N LYS A 144 -13.42 2.27 -4.01
CA LYS A 144 -13.49 2.79 -5.38
C LYS A 144 -12.16 3.44 -5.77
N CYS A 145 -11.75 3.30 -7.03
CA CYS A 145 -10.52 3.90 -7.55
C CYS A 145 -10.50 5.44 -7.49
N THR A 146 -11.68 6.07 -7.37
CA THR A 146 -11.85 7.52 -7.23
C THR A 146 -11.88 8.00 -5.77
N ASP A 147 -11.74 7.10 -4.78
CA ASP A 147 -11.81 7.48 -3.36
C ASP A 147 -10.58 8.30 -2.94
N LYS A 148 -10.80 9.59 -2.70
CA LYS A 148 -9.75 10.55 -2.31
C LYS A 148 -9.13 10.30 -0.93
N ARG A 149 -9.66 9.36 -0.14
CA ARG A 149 -9.09 8.94 1.16
C ARG A 149 -7.96 7.93 1.02
N LEU A 150 -7.86 7.23 -0.10
CA LEU A 150 -6.84 6.20 -0.35
C LEU A 150 -5.40 6.69 -0.09
N PRO A 151 -4.98 7.88 -0.56
CA PRO A 151 -3.66 8.42 -0.25
C PRO A 151 -3.42 8.61 1.25
N ALA A 152 -4.44 9.02 2.01
CA ALA A 152 -4.34 9.21 3.45
C ALA A 152 -4.16 7.86 4.18
N TYR A 153 -4.88 6.81 3.80
CA TYR A 153 -4.71 5.47 4.37
C TYR A 153 -3.28 4.95 4.17
N ILE A 154 -2.74 5.09 2.95
CA ILE A 154 -1.37 4.67 2.62
C ILE A 154 -0.33 5.46 3.43
N ARG A 155 -0.51 6.78 3.53
CA ARG A 155 0.42 7.65 4.30
C ARG A 155 0.39 7.36 5.80
N ASN A 156 -0.80 7.13 6.35
CA ASN A 156 -0.96 6.83 7.78
C ASN A 156 -0.31 5.49 8.15
N HIS A 157 -0.37 4.50 7.27
CA HIS A 157 0.33 3.23 7.47
C HIS A 157 1.85 3.45 7.65
N TRP A 158 2.48 4.23 6.78
CA TRP A 158 3.90 4.58 6.93
C TRP A 158 4.18 5.46 8.17
N GLY A 159 3.20 6.25 8.59
CA GLY A 159 3.31 7.03 9.82
C GLY A 159 3.45 6.17 11.08
N ILE A 160 2.84 4.99 11.11
CA ILE A 160 2.95 4.03 12.21
C ILE A 160 4.38 3.47 12.26
N GLU A 161 4.93 3.02 11.13
CA GLU A 161 6.31 2.53 11.06
C GLU A 161 7.32 3.59 11.53
N ASN A 162 7.19 4.82 11.04
CA ASN A 162 8.17 5.87 11.33
C ASN A 162 7.99 6.57 12.68
N LYS A 163 6.78 6.57 13.27
CA LYS A 163 6.49 7.28 14.52
C LYS A 163 6.40 6.35 15.71
N LEU A 164 5.70 5.22 15.57
CA LEU A 164 5.47 4.31 16.68
C LEU A 164 6.68 3.39 16.91
N HIS A 165 7.19 2.76 15.87
CA HIS A 165 8.36 1.87 15.98
C HIS A 165 9.59 2.65 16.43
N TRP A 166 9.83 3.84 15.87
CA TRP A 166 10.95 4.69 16.33
C TRP A 166 10.83 5.06 17.83
N VAL A 167 9.63 5.41 18.30
CA VAL A 167 9.40 5.73 19.72
C VAL A 167 9.63 4.50 20.61
N LEU A 168 9.14 3.33 20.20
CA LEU A 168 9.35 2.08 20.94
C LEU A 168 10.83 1.68 20.99
N ASP A 169 11.54 1.79 19.86
CA ASP A 169 12.97 1.44 19.77
C ASP A 169 13.88 2.40 20.55
N VAL A 170 13.50 3.66 20.69
CA VAL A 170 14.32 4.68 21.36
C VAL A 170 13.99 4.80 22.86
N HIS A 171 12.73 4.60 23.26
CA HIS A 171 12.29 4.83 24.64
C HIS A 171 12.09 3.55 25.48
N MET A 172 12.10 2.37 24.86
CA MET A 172 11.90 1.08 25.56
C MET A 172 13.16 0.19 25.59
N LYS A 173 14.35 0.79 25.33
CA LYS A 173 15.64 0.13 25.57
C LYS A 173 16.13 0.40 26.98
#